data_db949fa07836f4185028132bfd7f82cb
#
_entry.id   db949fa07836f4185028132bfd7f82cb
#
_cell.length_a   1.000
_cell.length_b   1.000
_cell.length_c   1.000
_cell.angle_alpha   90.00
_cell.angle_beta   90.00
_cell.angle_gamma   90.00
#
_symmetry.space_group_name_H-M   'P 1'
#
loop_
_entity.id
_entity.type
_entity.pdbx_description
1 polymer ?
#
loop_
_entity_poly.entity_id
_entity_poly.type
_entity_poly.pdbx_seq_one_letter_code
_entity_poly.pdbx_strand_id
1 'polypeptide(L)'
;MPNIKSAKKRVKVNKTKAEANKARKSNLKTMIKKAELAAATNAPNKEEAVRTAIKRVDQACAKNLLHKNNAARKKAHLAKLLNA
;
A
#
# COMPACT_ATOMS: atom_id res chain seq x y z
N MET A 1 27.84 -25.23 17.03
CA MET A 1 26.58 -24.49 17.16
C MET A 1 25.91 -24.37 15.82
N PRO A 2 24.81 -25.12 15.58
CA PRO A 2 24.16 -25.10 14.26
C PRO A 2 23.42 -23.80 13.95
N ASN A 3 23.25 -22.89 14.92
CA ASN A 3 22.35 -21.76 14.77
C ASN A 3 22.96 -20.50 14.13
N ILE A 4 24.28 -20.45 13.94
CA ILE A 4 24.93 -19.26 13.40
C ILE A 4 24.56 -19.05 11.92
N LYS A 5 24.62 -20.11 11.13
CA LYS A 5 24.24 -20.05 9.71
C LYS A 5 22.76 -19.75 9.53
N SER A 6 21.91 -20.35 10.36
CA SER A 6 20.48 -20.09 10.34
C SER A 6 20.14 -18.65 10.74
N ALA A 7 20.84 -18.09 11.73
CA ALA A 7 20.65 -16.71 12.15
C ALA A 7 21.04 -15.73 11.04
N LYS A 8 22.18 -15.96 10.37
CA LYS A 8 22.61 -15.12 9.24
C LYS A 8 21.60 -15.18 8.10
N LYS A 9 21.07 -16.34 7.79
CA LYS A 9 20.06 -16.51 6.76
C LYS A 9 18.78 -15.76 7.11
N ARG A 10 18.33 -15.84 8.37
CA ARG A 10 17.14 -15.11 8.85
C ARG A 10 17.31 -13.59 8.73
N VAL A 11 18.46 -13.08 9.12
CA VAL A 11 18.76 -11.63 9.01
C VAL A 11 18.69 -11.21 7.54
N LYS A 12 19.28 -11.96 6.64
CA LYS A 12 19.26 -11.66 5.21
C LYS A 12 17.84 -11.72 4.64
N VAL A 13 17.06 -12.74 4.99
CA VAL A 13 15.66 -12.88 4.53
C VAL A 13 14.80 -11.75 5.09
N ASN A 14 14.94 -11.42 6.37
CA ASN A 14 14.18 -10.34 7.00
C ASN A 14 14.51 -8.98 6.38
N LYS A 15 15.78 -8.73 6.06
CA LYS A 15 16.18 -7.50 5.38
C LYS A 15 15.54 -7.40 4.00
N THR A 16 15.55 -8.48 3.22
CA THR A 16 14.93 -8.52 1.89
C THR A 16 13.43 -8.27 1.98
N LYS A 17 12.74 -8.89 2.94
CA LYS A 17 11.31 -8.67 3.18
C LYS A 17 11.02 -7.23 3.58
N ALA A 18 11.85 -6.64 4.46
CA ALA A 18 11.68 -5.26 4.89
C ALA A 18 11.83 -4.29 3.73
N GLU A 19 12.80 -4.51 2.85
CA GLU A 19 13.00 -3.69 1.65
C GLU A 19 11.81 -3.80 0.70
N ALA A 20 11.30 -5.01 0.44
CA ALA A 20 10.13 -5.22 -0.39
C ALA A 20 8.89 -4.57 0.22
N ASN A 21 8.70 -4.68 1.52
CA ASN A 21 7.57 -4.06 2.22
C ASN A 21 7.64 -2.54 2.17
N LYS A 22 8.83 -1.98 2.33
CA LYS A 22 9.04 -0.54 2.22
C LYS A 22 8.70 -0.03 0.83
N ALA A 23 9.13 -0.73 -0.21
CA ALA A 23 8.81 -0.39 -1.59
C ALA A 23 7.30 -0.44 -1.85
N ARG A 24 6.61 -1.45 -1.34
CA ARG A 24 5.15 -1.59 -1.46
C ARG A 24 4.41 -0.48 -0.74
N LYS A 25 4.83 -0.12 0.48
CA LYS A 25 4.25 0.99 1.24
C LYS A 25 4.44 2.32 0.51
N SER A 26 5.64 2.54 -0.01
CA SER A 26 5.95 3.75 -0.78
C SER A 26 5.10 3.85 -2.03
N ASN A 27 4.95 2.75 -2.77
CA ASN A 27 4.10 2.68 -3.96
C ASN A 27 2.64 2.96 -3.60
N LEU A 28 2.14 2.40 -2.50
CA LEU A 28 0.79 2.63 -2.02
C LEU A 28 0.55 4.11 -1.72
N LYS A 29 1.47 4.76 -1.00
CA LYS A 29 1.39 6.20 -0.71
C LYS A 29 1.35 7.01 -2.00
N THR A 30 2.16 6.66 -2.98
CA THR A 30 2.20 7.34 -4.28
C THR A 30 0.86 7.20 -5.00
N MET A 31 0.26 6.02 -5.01
CA MET A 31 -1.03 5.78 -5.64
C MET A 31 -2.15 6.57 -4.96
N ILE A 32 -2.15 6.63 -3.63
CA ILE A 32 -3.13 7.41 -2.88
C ILE A 32 -2.98 8.90 -3.19
N LYS A 33 -1.77 9.41 -3.22
CA LYS A 33 -1.51 10.83 -3.56
C LYS A 33 -1.96 11.16 -4.98
N LYS A 34 -1.72 10.27 -5.93
CA LYS A 34 -2.19 10.44 -7.31
C LYS A 34 -3.72 10.48 -7.38
N ALA A 35 -4.39 9.62 -6.62
CA ALA A 35 -5.85 9.60 -6.55
C ALA A 35 -6.38 10.91 -5.94
N GLU A 36 -5.78 11.37 -4.85
CA GLU A 36 -6.15 12.63 -4.20
C GLU A 36 -5.94 13.82 -5.14
N LEU A 37 -4.82 13.87 -5.83
CA LEU A 37 -4.53 14.93 -6.79
C LEU A 37 -5.52 14.90 -7.95
N ALA A 38 -5.81 13.73 -8.50
CA ALA A 38 -6.79 13.59 -9.58
C ALA A 38 -8.18 14.05 -9.14
N ALA A 39 -8.57 13.73 -7.90
CA ALA A 39 -9.84 14.17 -7.33
C ALA A 39 -9.86 15.69 -7.11
N ALA A 40 -8.77 16.26 -6.60
CA ALA A 40 -8.66 17.69 -6.34
C ALA A 40 -8.71 18.52 -7.63
N THR A 41 -8.08 18.02 -8.71
CA THR A 41 -8.05 18.69 -10.00
C THR A 41 -9.23 18.31 -10.91
N ASN A 42 -10.08 17.41 -10.45
CA ASN A 42 -11.21 16.87 -11.22
C ASN A 42 -10.76 16.33 -12.57
N ALA A 43 -9.66 15.58 -12.56
CA ALA A 43 -9.06 15.02 -13.78
C ALA A 43 -9.98 13.97 -14.42
N PRO A 44 -9.92 13.81 -15.77
CA PRO A 44 -10.75 12.81 -16.46
C PRO A 44 -10.49 11.37 -15.98
N ASN A 45 -9.29 11.09 -15.51
CA ASN A 45 -8.90 9.75 -15.00
C ASN A 45 -9.09 9.61 -13.49
N LYS A 46 -9.82 10.51 -12.85
CA LYS A 46 -10.09 10.50 -11.41
C LYS A 46 -10.64 9.15 -10.94
N GLU A 47 -11.67 8.67 -11.60
CA GLU A 47 -12.33 7.42 -11.24
C GLU A 47 -11.35 6.23 -11.31
N GLU A 48 -10.61 6.12 -12.40
CA GLU A 48 -9.62 5.07 -12.60
C GLU A 48 -8.51 5.15 -11.55
N ALA A 49 -7.99 6.35 -11.28
CA ALA A 49 -6.94 6.55 -10.30
C ALA A 49 -7.39 6.13 -8.90
N VAL A 50 -8.62 6.50 -8.51
CA VAL A 50 -9.18 6.14 -7.20
C VAL A 50 -9.42 4.63 -7.10
N ARG A 51 -9.96 4.01 -8.13
CA ARG A 51 -10.16 2.55 -8.16
C ARG A 51 -8.86 1.79 -8.05
N THR A 52 -7.82 2.24 -8.75
CA THR A 52 -6.48 1.63 -8.67
C THR A 52 -5.92 1.76 -7.25
N ALA A 53 -6.07 2.93 -6.63
CA ALA A 53 -5.62 3.15 -5.25
C ALA A 53 -6.35 2.21 -4.27
N ILE A 54 -7.66 2.05 -4.41
CA ILE A 54 -8.46 1.14 -3.59
C ILE A 54 -7.96 -0.30 -3.74
N LYS A 55 -7.72 -0.71 -4.98
CA LYS A 55 -7.19 -2.05 -5.27
C LYS A 55 -5.84 -2.27 -4.59
N ARG A 56 -4.95 -1.27 -4.63
CA ARG A 56 -3.64 -1.37 -3.97
C ARG A 56 -3.76 -1.44 -2.46
N VAL A 57 -4.71 -0.72 -1.86
CA VAL A 57 -4.99 -0.81 -0.43
C VAL A 57 -5.45 -2.22 -0.06
N ASP A 58 -6.34 -2.83 -0.83
CA ASP A 58 -6.79 -4.20 -0.61
C ASP A 58 -5.63 -5.19 -0.71
N GLN A 59 -4.77 -5.06 -1.71
CA GLN A 59 -3.61 -5.92 -1.88
C GLN A 59 -2.63 -5.79 -0.71
N ALA A 60 -2.40 -4.56 -0.23
CA ALA A 60 -1.53 -4.31 0.92
C ALA A 60 -2.12 -4.95 2.19
N CYS A 61 -3.42 -4.87 2.38
CA CYS A 61 -4.10 -5.51 3.51
C CYS A 61 -3.97 -7.04 3.43
N ALA A 62 -4.15 -7.63 2.26
CA ALA A 62 -4.01 -9.07 2.04
C ALA A 62 -2.61 -9.57 2.34
N LYS A 63 -1.59 -8.72 2.13
CA LYS A 63 -0.18 -9.04 2.41
C LYS A 63 0.27 -8.63 3.81
N ASN A 64 -0.65 -8.25 4.68
CA ASN A 64 -0.39 -7.82 6.06
C ASN A 64 0.51 -6.58 6.17
N LEU A 65 0.59 -5.75 5.14
CA LEU A 65 1.29 -4.47 5.18
C LEU A 65 0.47 -3.41 5.91
N LEU A 66 -0.84 -3.54 5.87
CA LEU A 66 -1.78 -2.66 6.56
C LEU A 66 -2.71 -3.48 7.43
N HIS A 67 -3.03 -2.97 8.61
CA HIS A 67 -4.08 -3.53 9.43
C HIS A 67 -5.43 -3.30 8.74
N LYS A 68 -6.38 -4.24 8.89
CA LYS A 68 -7.69 -4.15 8.24
C LYS A 68 -8.45 -2.85 8.56
N ASN A 69 -8.29 -2.33 9.77
CA ASN A 69 -8.94 -1.08 10.17
C ASN A 69 -8.33 0.12 9.42
N ASN A 70 -7.01 0.14 9.23
CA ASN A 70 -6.34 1.15 8.42
C ASN A 70 -6.76 1.07 6.97
N ALA A 71 -6.82 -0.15 6.43
CA ALA A 71 -7.26 -0.37 5.05
C ALA A 71 -8.69 0.12 4.84
N ALA A 72 -9.59 -0.18 5.78
CA ALA A 72 -10.97 0.27 5.73
C ALA A 72 -11.08 1.81 5.72
N ARG A 73 -10.30 2.49 6.56
CA ARG A 73 -10.27 3.96 6.61
C ARG A 73 -9.78 4.56 5.30
N LYS A 74 -8.71 4.00 4.74
CA LYS A 74 -8.15 4.46 3.46
C LYS A 74 -9.13 4.24 2.32
N LYS A 75 -9.79 3.09 2.28
CA LYS A 75 -10.81 2.80 1.26
C LYS A 75 -12.00 3.74 1.39
N ALA A 76 -12.45 4.02 2.61
CA ALA A 76 -13.55 4.97 2.83
C ALA A 76 -13.18 6.38 2.36
N HIS A 77 -11.97 6.83 2.65
CA HIS A 77 -11.46 8.13 2.19
C HIS A 77 -11.45 8.20 0.66
N LEU A 78 -10.93 7.16 0.00
CA LEU A 78 -10.87 7.10 -1.46
C LEU A 78 -12.27 7.05 -2.09
N ALA A 79 -13.19 6.31 -1.47
CA ALA A 79 -14.58 6.27 -1.94
C ALA A 79 -15.26 7.65 -1.86
N LYS A 80 -14.96 8.42 -0.83
CA LYS A 80 -15.46 9.80 -0.71
C LYS A 80 -14.92 10.69 -1.83
N LEU A 81 -13.68 10.50 -2.24
CA LEU A 81 -13.09 11.22 -3.36
C LEU A 81 -13.84 10.94 -4.67
N LEU A 82 -14.29 9.70 -4.85
CA LEU A 82 -15.06 9.31 -6.04
C LEU A 82 -16.43 10.02 -6.10
N ASN A 83 -17.05 10.19 -4.94
CA ASN A 83 -18.39 10.76 -4.83
C ASN A 83 -18.42 12.27 -4.67
N ALA A 84 -17.25 12.88 -4.55
CA ALA A 84 -17.14 14.34 -4.36
C ALA A 84 -17.35 15.14 -5.65
#